data_c2d1102a97997c228e0bc5b434f2a508
#
_entry.id   c2d1102a97997c228e0bc5b434f2a508
#
_cell.length_a   1.000
_cell.length_b   1.000
_cell.length_c   1.000
_cell.angle_alpha   90.00
_cell.angle_beta   90.00
_cell.angle_gamma   90.00
#
_symmetry.space_group_name_H-M   'P 1'
#
loop_
_entity.id
_entity.type
_entity.pdbx_description
1 polymer ?
#
loop_
_entity_poly.entity_id
_entity_poly.type
_entity_poly.pdbx_seq_one_letter_code
_entity_poly.pdbx_strand_id
1 'polypeptide(L)'
;MRTVKEPEIRKNEILDAADTLFAQKGFDNTSTGDILEMVGIARGTLYYHFKSKEDILDALIDRYNRQILSAAQEAASDSSLTARERLIRTILALNVSQK
;
A
#
# COMPACT_ATOMS: atom_id res chain seq x y z
N MET A 1 13.25 -27.09 -1.16
CA MET A 1 12.22 -26.05 -1.26
C MET A 1 12.67 -24.74 -0.65
N ARG A 2 12.53 -23.69 -1.35
CA ARG A 2 12.96 -22.40 -0.84
C ARG A 2 11.91 -21.83 0.10
N THR A 3 12.38 -21.22 1.15
CA THR A 3 11.50 -20.58 2.13
C THR A 3 11.65 -19.06 2.11
N VAL A 4 12.53 -18.55 1.27
CA VAL A 4 12.77 -17.12 1.17
C VAL A 4 11.63 -16.48 0.39
N LYS A 5 11.04 -15.43 0.95
CA LYS A 5 9.99 -14.69 0.28
C LYS A 5 10.56 -13.91 -0.88
N GLU A 6 9.78 -13.83 -1.95
CA GLU A 6 10.18 -13.00 -3.07
C GLU A 6 10.21 -11.54 -2.64
N PRO A 7 11.13 -10.75 -3.20
CA PRO A 7 11.27 -9.35 -2.82
C PRO A 7 9.96 -8.56 -2.94
N GLU A 8 9.17 -8.83 -3.95
CA GLU A 8 7.92 -8.10 -4.16
C GLU A 8 6.91 -8.39 -3.04
N ILE A 9 6.83 -9.63 -2.60
CA ILE A 9 5.94 -10.01 -1.50
C ILE A 9 6.39 -9.33 -0.21
N ARG A 10 7.68 -9.38 0.08
CA ARG A 10 8.23 -8.77 1.29
C ARG A 10 8.02 -7.25 1.27
N LYS A 11 8.24 -6.63 0.11
CA LYS A 11 8.04 -5.19 -0.04
C LYS A 11 6.60 -4.81 0.28
N ASN A 12 5.64 -5.60 -0.20
CA ASN A 12 4.22 -5.32 0.06
C ASN A 12 3.86 -5.53 1.53
N GLU A 13 4.48 -6.50 2.20
CA GLU A 13 4.27 -6.68 3.64
C GLU A 13 4.72 -5.45 4.42
N ILE A 14 5.86 -4.89 4.03
CA ILE A 14 6.38 -3.66 4.66
C ILE A 14 5.42 -2.51 4.42
N LEU A 15 4.95 -2.35 3.19
CA LEU A 15 4.01 -1.28 2.86
C LEU A 15 2.69 -1.43 3.61
N ASP A 16 2.17 -2.65 3.74
CA ASP A 16 0.93 -2.89 4.47
C ASP A 16 1.08 -2.53 5.95
N ALA A 17 2.21 -2.92 6.56
CA ALA A 17 2.46 -2.60 7.95
C ALA A 17 2.58 -1.09 8.15
N ALA A 18 3.31 -0.42 7.26
CA ALA A 18 3.48 1.03 7.34
C ALA A 18 2.14 1.75 7.16
N ASP A 19 1.33 1.29 6.23
CA ASP A 19 0.01 1.86 5.98
C ASP A 19 -0.85 1.80 7.25
N THR A 20 -0.88 0.64 7.89
CA THR A 20 -1.63 0.44 9.13
C THR A 20 -1.12 1.38 10.24
N LEU A 21 0.20 1.42 10.43
CA LEU A 21 0.79 2.22 11.50
C LEU A 21 0.64 3.71 11.25
N PHE A 22 0.82 4.16 10.01
CA PHE A 22 0.64 5.58 9.68
C PHE A 22 -0.81 6.00 9.91
N ALA A 23 -1.77 5.13 9.61
CA ALA A 23 -3.19 5.43 9.85
C ALA A 23 -3.52 5.46 11.33
N GLN A 24 -2.91 4.57 12.13
CA GLN A 24 -3.21 4.47 13.57
C GLN A 24 -2.49 5.52 14.40
N LYS A 25 -1.23 5.77 14.11
CA LYS A 25 -0.36 6.60 14.93
C LYS A 25 0.06 7.91 14.27
N GLY A 26 -0.13 8.01 12.97
CA GLY A 26 0.39 9.12 12.19
C GLY A 26 1.81 8.86 11.73
N PHE A 27 2.19 9.51 10.65
CA PHE A 27 3.52 9.33 10.05
C PHE A 27 4.63 9.71 11.02
N ASP A 28 4.48 10.89 11.66
CA ASP A 28 5.54 11.40 12.55
C ASP A 28 5.76 10.53 13.77
N ASN A 29 4.71 9.86 14.23
CA ASN A 29 4.77 9.04 15.44
C ASN A 29 5.11 7.58 15.17
N THR A 30 5.28 7.21 13.92
CA THR A 30 5.65 5.84 13.54
C THR A 30 7.14 5.79 13.26
N SER A 31 7.85 4.86 13.89
CA SER A 31 9.27 4.66 13.65
C SER A 31 9.49 3.47 12.72
N THR A 32 10.69 3.40 12.13
CA THR A 32 11.06 2.20 11.37
C THR A 32 11.09 0.97 12.27
N GLY A 33 11.44 1.15 13.55
CA GLY A 33 11.38 0.06 14.53
C GLY A 33 9.98 -0.50 14.70
N ASP A 34 8.97 0.38 14.70
CA ASP A 34 7.57 -0.08 14.77
C ASP A 34 7.23 -0.97 13.58
N ILE A 35 7.69 -0.59 12.40
CA ILE A 35 7.43 -1.36 11.19
C ILE A 35 8.16 -2.71 11.25
N LEU A 36 9.42 -2.70 11.68
CA LEU A 36 10.18 -3.95 11.85
C LEU A 36 9.47 -4.92 12.76
N GLU A 37 8.94 -4.41 13.86
CA GLU A 37 8.27 -5.26 14.85
C GLU A 37 6.97 -5.84 14.27
N MET A 38 6.21 -5.03 13.56
CA MET A 38 4.94 -5.49 13.00
C MET A 38 5.14 -6.55 11.92
N VAL A 39 6.13 -6.37 11.06
CA VAL A 39 6.42 -7.33 9.98
C VAL A 39 7.20 -8.54 10.49
N GLY A 40 8.02 -8.35 11.51
CA GLY A 40 8.87 -9.40 12.05
C GLY A 40 10.12 -9.63 11.22
N ILE A 41 10.76 -8.56 10.76
CA ILE A 41 11.96 -8.64 9.91
C ILE A 41 13.11 -7.89 10.55
N ALA A 42 14.31 -8.19 10.08
CA ALA A 42 15.51 -7.49 10.52
C ALA A 42 15.63 -6.14 9.85
N ARG A 43 16.37 -5.23 10.50
CA ARG A 43 16.59 -3.87 10.00
C ARG A 43 17.23 -3.88 8.61
N GLY A 44 18.18 -4.78 8.37
CA GLY A 44 18.80 -4.88 7.06
C GLY A 44 17.83 -5.24 5.94
N THR A 45 16.85 -6.08 6.26
CA THR A 45 15.83 -6.44 5.28
C THR A 45 14.99 -5.23 4.91
N LEU A 46 14.62 -4.42 5.91
CA LEU A 46 13.86 -3.20 5.63
C LEU A 46 14.66 -2.25 4.75
N TYR A 47 15.92 -1.99 5.12
CA TYR A 47 16.76 -1.04 4.38
C TYR A 47 17.16 -1.53 3.01
N TYR A 48 17.06 -2.81 2.74
CA TYR A 48 17.20 -3.32 1.39
C TYR A 48 16.10 -2.76 0.47
N HIS A 49 14.89 -2.64 1.00
CA HIS A 49 13.74 -2.17 0.21
C HIS A 49 13.54 -0.66 0.27
N PHE A 50 13.74 -0.08 1.44
CA PHE A 50 13.46 1.35 1.67
C PHE A 50 14.54 1.95 2.54
N LYS A 51 15.08 3.08 2.12
CA LYS A 51 16.19 3.71 2.83
C LYS A 51 15.72 4.58 3.99
N SER A 52 14.47 5.00 3.97
CA SER A 52 13.92 5.89 4.98
C SER A 52 12.42 5.70 5.09
N LYS A 53 11.87 6.25 6.17
CA LYS A 53 10.44 6.27 6.38
C LYS A 53 9.73 7.06 5.28
N GLU A 54 10.37 8.12 4.81
CA GLU A 54 9.85 8.94 3.73
C GLU A 54 9.75 8.14 2.43
N ASP A 55 10.73 7.29 2.15
CA ASP A 55 10.70 6.43 0.97
C ASP A 55 9.52 5.45 1.04
N ILE A 56 9.20 4.98 2.23
CA ILE A 56 8.04 4.11 2.43
C ILE A 56 6.77 4.88 2.14
N LEU A 57 6.66 6.11 2.62
CA LEU A 57 5.50 6.94 2.37
C LEU A 57 5.32 7.22 0.88
N ASP A 58 6.41 7.53 0.18
CA ASP A 58 6.37 7.76 -1.26
C ASP A 58 5.87 6.53 -1.99
N ALA A 59 6.32 5.35 -1.59
CA ALA A 59 5.88 4.11 -2.21
C ALA A 59 4.40 3.83 -1.93
N LEU A 60 3.92 4.18 -0.74
CA LEU A 60 2.50 4.05 -0.42
C LEU A 60 1.65 4.98 -1.27
N ILE A 61 2.09 6.22 -1.43
CA ILE A 61 1.37 7.20 -2.27
C ILE A 61 1.31 6.68 -3.70
N ASP A 62 2.42 6.17 -4.21
CA ASP A 62 2.46 5.60 -5.56
C ASP A 62 1.51 4.42 -5.70
N ARG A 63 1.46 3.54 -4.68
CA ARG A 63 0.56 2.39 -4.68
C ARG A 63 -0.90 2.83 -4.71
N TYR A 64 -1.26 3.84 -3.91
CA TYR A 64 -2.63 4.37 -3.89
C TYR A 64 -2.99 5.01 -5.22
N ASN A 65 -2.06 5.77 -5.80
CA ASN A 65 -2.30 6.40 -7.10
C ASN A 65 -2.57 5.35 -8.19
N ARG A 66 -1.83 4.26 -8.17
CA ARG A 66 -2.05 3.17 -9.13
C ARG A 66 -3.40 2.51 -8.92
N GLN A 67 -3.81 2.34 -7.67
CA GLN A 67 -5.11 1.76 -7.36
C GLN A 67 -6.25 2.65 -7.83
N ILE A 68 -6.13 3.96 -7.60
CA ILE A 68 -7.13 4.92 -8.04
C ILE A 68 -7.25 4.90 -9.55
N LEU A 69 -6.11 4.94 -10.25
CA LEU A 69 -6.10 4.94 -11.71
C LEU A 69 -6.70 3.66 -12.27
N SER A 70 -6.32 2.53 -11.70
CA SER A 70 -6.85 1.23 -12.13
C SER A 70 -8.35 1.15 -11.95
N ALA A 71 -8.86 1.58 -10.79
CA ALA A 71 -10.29 1.56 -10.51
C ALA A 71 -11.05 2.49 -11.47
N ALA A 72 -10.49 3.67 -11.75
CA ALA A 72 -11.10 4.62 -12.67
C ALA A 72 -11.13 4.05 -14.08
N GLN A 73 -10.06 3.39 -14.51
CA GLN A 73 -9.99 2.79 -15.84
C GLN A 73 -11.00 1.65 -15.98
N GLU A 74 -11.13 0.81 -14.96
CA GLU A 74 -12.11 -0.26 -14.97
C GLU A 74 -13.54 0.29 -15.08
N ALA A 75 -13.85 1.30 -14.27
CA ALA A 75 -15.18 1.92 -14.30
C ALA A 75 -15.45 2.58 -15.66
N ALA A 76 -14.43 3.24 -16.23
CA ALA A 76 -14.58 3.93 -17.51
C ALA A 76 -14.75 2.95 -18.68
N SER A 77 -14.23 1.74 -18.56
CA SER A 77 -14.32 0.75 -19.63
C SER A 77 -15.68 0.07 -19.71
N ASP A 78 -16.52 0.23 -18.69
CA ASP A 78 -17.83 -0.40 -18.66
C ASP A 78 -18.86 0.59 -19.21
N SER A 79 -19.22 0.42 -20.49
CA SER A 79 -20.12 1.34 -21.17
C SER A 79 -21.55 1.25 -20.66
N SER A 80 -21.89 0.25 -19.85
CA SER A 80 -23.21 0.13 -19.27
C SER A 80 -23.41 1.05 -18.06
N LEU A 81 -22.34 1.62 -17.54
CA LEU A 81 -22.40 2.46 -16.34
C LEU A 81 -22.59 3.94 -16.70
N THR A 82 -23.44 4.60 -15.92
CA THR A 82 -23.52 6.06 -15.99
C THR A 82 -22.28 6.68 -15.33
N ALA A 83 -22.09 7.99 -15.55
CA ALA A 83 -20.97 8.69 -14.92
C ALA A 83 -21.02 8.57 -13.39
N ARG A 84 -22.24 8.64 -12.84
CA ARG A 84 -22.44 8.52 -11.39
C ARG A 84 -22.05 7.13 -10.90
N GLU A 85 -22.44 6.10 -11.62
CA GLU A 85 -22.13 4.72 -11.27
C GLU A 85 -20.62 4.46 -11.34
N ARG A 86 -19.95 5.04 -12.34
CA ARG A 86 -18.50 4.93 -12.46
C ARG A 86 -17.80 5.53 -11.26
N LEU A 87 -18.27 6.68 -10.80
CA LEU A 87 -17.68 7.32 -9.63
C LEU A 87 -17.89 6.48 -8.39
N ILE A 88 -19.09 5.94 -8.20
CA ILE A 88 -19.40 5.11 -7.05
C ILE A 88 -18.53 3.85 -7.05
N ARG A 89 -18.36 3.20 -8.20
CA ARG A 89 -17.51 2.02 -8.30
C ARG A 89 -16.07 2.31 -7.98
N THR A 90 -15.56 3.46 -8.43
CA THR A 90 -14.19 3.86 -8.14
C THR A 90 -13.99 4.02 -6.63
N ILE A 91 -14.93 4.69 -5.97
CA ILE A 91 -14.84 4.90 -4.52
C ILE A 91 -14.91 3.57 -3.77
N LEU A 92 -15.80 2.68 -4.16
CA LEU A 92 -15.93 1.38 -3.51
C LEU A 92 -14.68 0.53 -3.68
N ALA A 93 -14.06 0.58 -4.85
CA ALA A 93 -12.82 -0.16 -5.10
C ALA A 93 -11.69 0.32 -4.18
N LEU A 94 -11.61 1.63 -3.94
CA LEU A 94 -10.62 2.18 -3.03
C LEU A 94 -10.84 1.71 -1.60
N ASN A 95 -12.10 1.67 -1.16
CA ASN A 95 -12.42 1.20 0.19
C ASN A 95 -12.05 -0.27 0.37
N VAL A 96 -12.32 -1.10 -0.62
CA VAL A 96 -11.97 -2.51 -0.57
C VAL A 96 -10.45 -2.69 -0.51
N SER A 97 -9.71 -1.85 -1.26
CA SER A 97 -8.25 -1.95 -1.32
C SER A 97 -7.58 -1.62 0.00
N GLN A 98 -8.25 -0.94 0.90
CA GLN A 98 -7.67 -0.52 2.17
C GLN A 98 -7.77 -1.58 3.26
N LYS A 99 -8.30 -2.72 2.95
CA LYS A 99 -8.44 -3.79 3.94
C LYS A 99 -7.15 -4.47 4.31
#